data_792241b63eafb4ea94327a68c851466d
#
_entry.id   792241b63eafb4ea94327a68c851466d
#
_cell.length_a   1.000
_cell.length_b   1.000
_cell.length_c   1.000
_cell.angle_alpha   90.00
_cell.angle_beta   90.00
_cell.angle_gamma   90.00
#
_symmetry.space_group_name_H-M   'P 1'
#
loop_
_entity.id
_entity.type
_entity.pdbx_description
1 polymer ?
#
loop_
_entity_poly.entity_id
_entity_poly.type
_entity_poly.pdbx_seq_one_letter_code
_entity_poly.pdbx_strand_id
1 'polypeptide(L)'
;MDESSSGIASTGVIASSVPRAVLRTAWYRMAAFMKIARALLACLCAQAGVAVAQHGAASSNMTLLGYEPLAGRSAYQPVIHRQGERWIAYVGHHGGKTQNPLTGRAEDNGTSIIDVTDPRKPRLVAHIPGEPGDGETGGAQMVRVCSGADLPKADKSKVYLLRTFGNLGHEVWDVTAPEKPAKVVTVVDKLKGTHKSWWECDSGIAYLVSGLPDWRTRRMTQVFDLSDPAHPRLIRNFGMPGQQPGSTGPVPTELHGPISTGAKGNRVYFGYGTNKSGVMQIVDRAKLLAGPHEPTAANLAAPEVGRFTLSSMNGAHTTLPVLGTNLPEFARDKGAPRDFVLVVDESLANECLEPRQRVFVVDVTDEKTPVGVATFNVPEKPGDFCSRGGRFGSHSSNENQPPMYAGKVAFFAWFNAGVRAVDISDPFHPREIGYYIPATTDKTDKRCVKTESGERCKVAIQTNNVEVDDRGYVYIVDRANTGMHILELGR
;
A
#
# COMPACT_ATOMS: atom_id res chain seq x y z
N MET A 1 -54.48 21.46 -50.26
CA MET A 1 -55.21 20.61 -51.19
C MET A 1 -55.63 19.41 -50.40
N ASP A 2 -56.71 19.56 -49.84
CA ASP A 2 -58.02 18.93 -50.06
C ASP A 2 -58.06 17.49 -49.51
N GLU A 3 -58.80 17.32 -48.45
CA GLU A 3 -60.23 16.98 -48.30
C GLU A 3 -60.50 15.57 -48.85
N SER A 4 -61.23 14.67 -48.19
CA SER A 4 -62.57 14.70 -47.60
C SER A 4 -62.83 13.32 -46.98
N SER A 5 -63.39 13.26 -45.85
CA SER A 5 -64.84 13.15 -45.50
C SER A 5 -65.42 11.73 -45.55
N SER A 6 -66.01 11.40 -44.43
CA SER A 6 -67.34 10.90 -44.12
C SER A 6 -67.59 9.40 -44.02
N GLY A 7 -68.35 9.07 -42.97
CA GLY A 7 -69.15 7.84 -42.91
C GLY A 7 -69.62 7.47 -41.50
N ILE A 8 -70.75 8.02 -41.09
CA ILE A 8 -71.49 7.69 -39.88
C ILE A 8 -72.28 6.37 -40.11
N ALA A 9 -72.27 5.46 -39.16
CA ALA A 9 -73.37 4.49 -38.97
C ALA A 9 -73.59 4.14 -37.49
N SER A 10 -74.73 4.56 -36.98
CA SER A 10 -75.28 4.24 -35.69
C SER A 10 -75.86 2.85 -35.67
N THR A 11 -75.63 2.05 -34.62
CA THR A 11 -76.50 0.96 -34.25
C THR A 11 -76.62 0.85 -32.73
N GLY A 12 -77.84 0.60 -32.34
CA GLY A 12 -78.50 0.80 -31.09
C GLY A 12 -78.03 0.02 -29.87
N VAL A 13 -78.31 0.65 -28.76
CA VAL A 13 -78.11 0.18 -27.39
C VAL A 13 -79.27 -0.73 -27.01
N ILE A 14 -79.01 -1.96 -26.60
CA ILE A 14 -79.93 -2.78 -25.81
C ILE A 14 -79.38 -2.81 -24.37
N ALA A 15 -80.07 -2.14 -23.47
CA ALA A 15 -79.81 -2.17 -22.04
C ALA A 15 -80.42 -3.43 -21.42
N SER A 16 -79.57 -4.31 -20.89
CA SER A 16 -80.02 -5.40 -20.00
C SER A 16 -79.61 -5.00 -18.56
N SER A 17 -80.66 -4.89 -17.70
CA SER A 17 -80.56 -4.57 -16.29
C SER A 17 -79.97 -5.75 -15.48
N VAL A 18 -78.81 -5.59 -14.84
CA VAL A 18 -78.29 -6.53 -13.86
C VAL A 18 -78.64 -6.04 -12.45
N PRO A 19 -79.13 -6.92 -11.53
CA PRO A 19 -79.55 -6.51 -10.20
C PRO A 19 -78.38 -5.92 -9.34
N ARG A 20 -78.61 -4.80 -8.69
CA ARG A 20 -77.66 -4.04 -7.82
C ARG A 20 -77.03 -4.84 -6.66
N ALA A 21 -77.54 -6.05 -6.31
CA ALA A 21 -77.04 -6.85 -5.20
C ALA A 21 -75.76 -7.63 -5.51
N VAL A 22 -75.51 -7.99 -6.79
CA VAL A 22 -74.28 -8.76 -7.18
C VAL A 22 -73.06 -7.90 -7.32
N LEU A 23 -73.23 -6.62 -7.58
CA LEU A 23 -72.06 -5.66 -7.73
C LEU A 23 -71.40 -5.29 -6.40
N ARG A 24 -72.09 -5.31 -5.26
CA ARG A 24 -71.49 -4.97 -3.96
C ARG A 24 -70.54 -6.05 -3.42
N THR A 25 -70.80 -7.31 -3.62
CA THR A 25 -69.96 -8.43 -3.16
C THR A 25 -68.68 -8.59 -4.01
N ALA A 26 -68.76 -8.27 -5.30
CA ALA A 26 -67.60 -8.32 -6.20
C ALA A 26 -66.59 -7.19 -5.88
N TRP A 27 -67.04 -5.97 -5.53
CA TRP A 27 -66.22 -4.85 -5.15
C TRP A 27 -65.49 -5.06 -3.82
N TYR A 28 -66.13 -5.67 -2.84
CA TYR A 28 -65.49 -5.98 -1.55
C TYR A 28 -64.39 -7.07 -1.69
N ARG A 29 -64.60 -8.05 -2.55
CA ARG A 29 -63.58 -9.09 -2.80
C ARG A 29 -62.41 -8.57 -3.61
N MET A 30 -62.63 -7.70 -4.60
CA MET A 30 -61.52 -7.07 -5.34
C MET A 30 -60.72 -6.06 -4.50
N ALA A 31 -61.39 -5.27 -3.64
CA ALA A 31 -60.71 -4.34 -2.74
C ALA A 31 -59.88 -5.08 -1.66
N ALA A 32 -60.34 -6.24 -1.17
CA ALA A 32 -59.57 -7.09 -0.27
C ALA A 32 -58.35 -7.74 -0.95
N PHE A 33 -58.50 -8.22 -2.18
CA PHE A 33 -57.41 -8.80 -2.98
C PHE A 33 -56.35 -7.75 -3.33
N MET A 34 -56.74 -6.51 -3.68
CA MET A 34 -55.80 -5.42 -3.94
C MET A 34 -55.04 -4.94 -2.68
N LYS A 35 -55.68 -4.98 -1.50
CA LYS A 35 -54.97 -4.69 -0.24
C LYS A 35 -53.97 -5.77 0.15
N ILE A 36 -54.29 -7.04 -0.05
CA ILE A 36 -53.39 -8.17 0.19
C ILE A 36 -52.25 -8.18 -0.84
N ALA A 37 -52.52 -7.91 -2.11
CA ALA A 37 -51.48 -7.81 -3.14
C ALA A 37 -50.56 -6.62 -2.92
N ARG A 38 -51.07 -5.47 -2.44
CA ARG A 38 -50.23 -4.33 -2.04
C ARG A 38 -49.40 -4.58 -0.78
N ALA A 39 -49.93 -5.32 0.20
CA ALA A 39 -49.17 -5.71 1.39
C ALA A 39 -48.06 -6.75 1.08
N LEU A 40 -48.32 -7.70 0.20
CA LEU A 40 -47.33 -8.67 -0.28
C LEU A 40 -46.28 -8.01 -1.18
N LEU A 41 -46.64 -7.06 -2.02
CA LEU A 41 -45.66 -6.29 -2.83
C LEU A 41 -44.82 -5.35 -1.97
N ALA A 42 -45.41 -4.75 -0.91
CA ALA A 42 -44.63 -3.92 0.05
C ALA A 42 -43.70 -4.76 0.92
N CYS A 43 -44.05 -6.01 1.30
CA CYS A 43 -43.17 -6.93 2.00
C CYS A 43 -42.05 -7.48 1.11
N LEU A 44 -42.28 -7.65 -0.20
CA LEU A 44 -41.22 -8.04 -1.15
C LEU A 44 -40.28 -6.89 -1.51
N CYS A 45 -40.70 -5.64 -1.44
CA CYS A 45 -39.83 -4.48 -1.65
C CYS A 45 -39.00 -4.10 -0.41
N ALA A 46 -39.35 -4.57 0.80
CA ALA A 46 -38.62 -4.26 2.03
C ALA A 46 -37.42 -5.20 2.29
N GLN A 47 -37.15 -6.16 1.41
CA GLN A 47 -35.97 -7.05 1.51
C GLN A 47 -35.05 -7.01 0.29
N ALA A 48 -35.14 -5.98 -0.54
CA ALA A 48 -34.01 -5.61 -1.39
C ALA A 48 -32.97 -4.88 -0.53
N GLY A 49 -32.51 -5.53 0.53
CA GLY A 49 -31.19 -5.24 1.08
C GLY A 49 -30.23 -5.38 -0.09
N VAL A 50 -29.55 -4.29 -0.45
CA VAL A 50 -28.44 -4.32 -1.40
C VAL A 50 -27.51 -5.40 -0.85
N ALA A 51 -27.55 -6.60 -1.39
CA ALA A 51 -26.54 -7.61 -1.16
C ALA A 51 -25.26 -6.98 -1.72
N VAL A 52 -24.47 -6.35 -0.85
CA VAL A 52 -23.10 -5.97 -1.16
C VAL A 52 -22.44 -7.29 -1.54
N ALA A 53 -22.09 -7.44 -2.81
CA ALA A 53 -21.41 -8.63 -3.28
C ALA A 53 -20.08 -8.73 -2.52
N GLN A 54 -20.07 -9.52 -1.47
CA GLN A 54 -18.84 -9.85 -0.74
C GLN A 54 -18.03 -10.78 -1.64
N HIS A 55 -16.86 -10.30 -2.10
CA HIS A 55 -15.92 -11.15 -2.80
C HIS A 55 -15.29 -12.11 -1.78
N GLY A 56 -15.45 -13.41 -2.00
CA GLY A 56 -14.77 -14.45 -1.22
C GLY A 56 -13.25 -14.41 -1.44
N ALA A 57 -12.50 -15.01 -0.53
CA ALA A 57 -11.06 -15.18 -0.70
C ALA A 57 -10.75 -16.07 -1.91
N ALA A 58 -9.63 -15.79 -2.58
CA ALA A 58 -9.10 -16.62 -3.65
C ALA A 58 -7.58 -16.80 -3.48
N SER A 59 -7.08 -17.99 -3.77
CA SER A 59 -5.65 -18.27 -3.65
C SER A 59 -5.18 -19.35 -4.63
N SER A 60 -3.89 -19.32 -4.93
CA SER A 60 -3.16 -20.39 -5.60
C SER A 60 -1.80 -20.47 -4.96
N ASN A 61 -1.40 -21.67 -4.53
CA ASN A 61 -0.09 -21.96 -3.92
C ASN A 61 0.28 -21.03 -2.72
N MET A 62 -0.73 -20.36 -2.11
CA MET A 62 -0.59 -19.60 -0.87
C MET A 62 -1.73 -19.94 0.07
N THR A 63 -1.40 -20.22 1.35
CA THR A 63 -2.36 -20.65 2.36
C THR A 63 -2.46 -19.60 3.46
N LEU A 64 -3.69 -19.26 3.86
CA LEU A 64 -3.96 -18.41 5.02
C LEU A 64 -3.66 -19.19 6.31
N LEU A 65 -2.77 -18.68 7.15
CA LEU A 65 -2.48 -19.22 8.46
C LEU A 65 -3.24 -18.49 9.58
N GLY A 66 -3.22 -17.15 9.55
CA GLY A 66 -3.84 -16.34 10.59
C GLY A 66 -4.33 -15.00 10.07
N TYR A 67 -5.18 -14.38 10.88
CA TYR A 67 -5.82 -13.10 10.56
C TYR A 67 -5.94 -12.22 11.82
N GLU A 68 -5.60 -10.93 11.69
CA GLU A 68 -5.79 -9.91 12.71
C GLU A 68 -6.55 -8.73 12.09
N PRO A 69 -7.76 -8.38 12.61
CA PRO A 69 -8.61 -7.35 12.02
C PRO A 69 -8.06 -5.93 12.15
N LEU A 70 -7.00 -5.70 12.94
CA LEU A 70 -6.40 -4.39 13.21
C LEU A 70 -7.42 -3.33 13.69
N ALA A 71 -8.49 -3.79 14.34
CA ALA A 71 -9.65 -2.99 14.74
C ALA A 71 -10.34 -2.25 13.57
N GLY A 72 -10.16 -2.69 12.32
CA GLY A 72 -10.67 -2.01 11.13
C GLY A 72 -9.93 -0.72 10.81
N ARG A 73 -8.63 -0.62 11.13
CA ARG A 73 -7.77 0.54 10.80
C ARG A 73 -7.19 0.38 9.40
N SER A 74 -7.13 1.50 8.66
CA SER A 74 -6.45 1.55 7.35
C SER A 74 -4.95 1.32 7.52
N ALA A 75 -4.44 0.17 7.11
CA ALA A 75 -3.04 -0.21 7.32
C ALA A 75 -2.15 0.14 6.12
N TYR A 76 -0.89 0.47 6.40
CA TYR A 76 0.10 0.80 5.37
C TYR A 76 1.31 -0.15 5.40
N GLN A 77 2.22 -0.05 6.39
CA GLN A 77 3.48 -0.79 6.41
C GLN A 77 3.51 -1.79 7.56
N PRO A 78 3.65 -3.11 7.31
CA PRO A 78 4.03 -4.08 8.32
C PRO A 78 5.56 -4.19 8.39
N VAL A 79 6.11 -4.36 9.58
CA VAL A 79 7.48 -4.80 9.83
C VAL A 79 7.45 -5.86 10.91
N ILE A 80 8.10 -6.99 10.67
CA ILE A 80 8.16 -8.09 11.64
C ILE A 80 9.56 -8.15 12.23
N HIS A 81 9.63 -8.13 13.56
CA HIS A 81 10.90 -8.15 14.28
C HIS A 81 10.92 -9.23 15.35
N ARG A 82 12.01 -10.00 15.41
CA ARG A 82 12.24 -11.00 16.43
C ARG A 82 12.77 -10.33 17.70
N GLN A 83 12.09 -10.56 18.83
CA GLN A 83 12.47 -10.07 20.16
C GLN A 83 12.59 -11.27 21.13
N GLY A 84 13.82 -11.79 21.30
CA GLY A 84 14.04 -13.04 22.01
C GLY A 84 13.35 -14.21 21.31
N GLU A 85 12.43 -14.87 21.99
CA GLU A 85 11.65 -15.99 21.43
C GLU A 85 10.34 -15.55 20.77
N ARG A 86 10.06 -14.23 20.72
CA ARG A 86 8.82 -13.68 20.17
C ARG A 86 9.05 -13.04 18.80
N TRP A 87 8.06 -13.16 17.91
CA TRP A 87 7.95 -12.36 16.71
C TRP A 87 6.85 -11.33 16.88
N ILE A 88 7.20 -10.09 16.68
CA ILE A 88 6.29 -8.95 16.86
C ILE A 88 6.13 -8.26 15.52
N ALA A 89 4.89 -8.08 15.08
CA ALA A 89 4.55 -7.26 13.92
C ALA A 89 4.18 -5.85 14.38
N TYR A 90 4.81 -4.88 13.78
CA TYR A 90 4.53 -3.44 13.92
C TYR A 90 3.85 -2.99 12.64
N VAL A 91 2.62 -2.50 12.75
CA VAL A 91 1.81 -2.11 11.59
C VAL A 91 1.49 -0.63 11.67
N GLY A 92 2.03 0.15 10.72
CA GLY A 92 1.69 1.55 10.56
C GLY A 92 0.34 1.75 9.89
N HIS A 93 -0.38 2.81 10.29
CA HIS A 93 -1.72 3.11 9.77
C HIS A 93 -1.80 4.52 9.18
N HIS A 94 -2.64 4.68 8.16
CA HIS A 94 -3.14 5.98 7.72
C HIS A 94 -4.02 6.60 8.82
N GLY A 95 -4.22 7.92 8.73
CA GLY A 95 -5.10 8.65 9.62
C GLY A 95 -6.54 8.13 9.62
N GLY A 96 -7.27 8.54 10.63
CA GLY A 96 -8.61 8.12 11.00
C GLY A 96 -8.68 7.86 12.49
N LYS A 97 -9.88 7.60 12.98
CA LYS A 97 -10.13 7.34 14.41
C LYS A 97 -10.95 6.06 14.58
N THR A 98 -10.49 5.18 15.46
CA THR A 98 -11.11 3.86 15.66
C THR A 98 -11.08 3.48 17.13
N GLN A 99 -12.09 2.74 17.59
CA GLN A 99 -12.12 2.22 18.96
C GLN A 99 -11.00 1.18 19.12
N ASN A 100 -10.14 1.40 20.13
CA ASN A 100 -9.12 0.44 20.52
C ASN A 100 -9.74 -0.67 21.37
N PRO A 101 -9.73 -1.94 20.94
CA PRO A 101 -10.34 -3.04 21.68
C PRO A 101 -9.66 -3.35 23.02
N LEU A 102 -8.39 -2.92 23.22
CA LEU A 102 -7.65 -3.12 24.45
C LEU A 102 -8.05 -2.12 25.55
N THR A 103 -8.43 -0.91 25.17
CA THR A 103 -8.74 0.18 26.11
C THR A 103 -10.22 0.58 26.13
N GLY A 104 -10.99 0.17 25.12
CA GLY A 104 -12.38 0.61 24.91
C GLY A 104 -12.52 2.08 24.52
N ARG A 105 -11.40 2.80 24.22
CA ARG A 105 -11.41 4.24 23.87
C ARG A 105 -11.29 4.42 22.37
N ALA A 106 -11.89 5.49 21.87
CA ALA A 106 -11.64 5.97 20.52
C ALA A 106 -10.26 6.63 20.47
N GLU A 107 -9.36 6.12 19.62
CA GLU A 107 -7.98 6.58 19.46
C GLU A 107 -7.69 6.89 18.00
N ASP A 108 -6.87 7.92 17.76
CA ASP A 108 -6.38 8.21 16.42
C ASP A 108 -5.52 7.04 15.91
N ASN A 109 -5.65 6.70 14.64
CA ASN A 109 -4.86 5.64 14.05
C ASN A 109 -3.37 5.96 14.16
N GLY A 110 -2.55 4.94 14.34
CA GLY A 110 -1.12 5.15 14.56
C GLY A 110 -0.32 3.90 14.23
N THR A 111 0.18 3.20 15.25
CA THR A 111 0.92 1.95 15.07
C THR A 111 0.32 0.85 15.93
N SER A 112 -0.16 -0.22 15.31
CA SER A 112 -0.58 -1.44 16.01
C SER A 112 0.62 -2.35 16.24
N ILE A 113 0.69 -2.96 17.42
CA ILE A 113 1.73 -3.93 17.81
C ILE A 113 1.05 -5.27 18.05
N ILE A 114 1.45 -6.28 17.29
CA ILE A 114 0.81 -7.59 17.22
C ILE A 114 1.83 -8.68 17.55
N ASP A 115 1.53 -9.53 18.52
CA ASP A 115 2.29 -10.76 18.74
C ASP A 115 1.90 -11.78 17.67
N VAL A 116 2.87 -12.16 16.85
CA VAL A 116 2.76 -13.12 15.74
C VAL A 116 3.69 -14.32 15.94
N THR A 117 4.06 -14.59 17.19
CA THR A 117 4.90 -15.74 17.56
C THR A 117 4.26 -17.05 17.08
N ASP A 118 2.96 -17.24 17.34
CA ASP A 118 2.14 -18.23 16.64
C ASP A 118 1.42 -17.54 15.46
N PRO A 119 1.84 -17.76 14.22
CA PRO A 119 1.24 -17.09 13.06
C PRO A 119 -0.24 -17.45 12.84
N ARG A 120 -0.72 -18.56 13.47
CA ARG A 120 -2.12 -18.97 13.40
C ARG A 120 -3.02 -18.24 14.41
N LYS A 121 -2.41 -17.57 15.39
CA LYS A 121 -3.10 -16.88 16.49
C LYS A 121 -2.50 -15.50 16.75
N PRO A 122 -2.45 -14.63 15.71
CA PRO A 122 -1.95 -13.27 15.91
C PRO A 122 -2.80 -12.55 16.95
N ARG A 123 -2.16 -11.73 17.79
CA ARG A 123 -2.82 -11.07 18.91
C ARG A 123 -2.36 -9.63 19.04
N LEU A 124 -3.29 -8.67 18.91
CA LEU A 124 -3.02 -7.26 19.22
C LEU A 124 -2.60 -7.14 20.69
N VAL A 125 -1.45 -6.51 20.95
CA VAL A 125 -0.89 -6.35 22.30
C VAL A 125 -0.78 -4.89 22.71
N ALA A 126 -0.66 -3.96 21.77
CA ALA A 126 -0.68 -2.53 22.04
C ALA A 126 -1.08 -1.75 20.79
N HIS A 127 -1.46 -0.48 20.98
CA HIS A 127 -1.61 0.52 19.95
C HIS A 127 -0.99 1.83 20.40
N ILE A 128 -0.16 2.43 19.55
CA ILE A 128 0.42 3.75 19.78
C ILE A 128 -0.35 4.74 18.90
N PRO A 129 -1.14 5.67 19.44
CA PRO A 129 -1.84 6.67 18.65
C PRO A 129 -0.90 7.49 17.76
N GLY A 130 -1.36 7.86 16.58
CA GLY A 130 -0.66 8.72 15.64
C GLY A 130 -1.17 10.15 15.66
N GLU A 131 -0.76 10.92 14.64
CA GLU A 131 -1.28 12.27 14.44
C GLU A 131 -2.77 12.23 14.09
N PRO A 132 -3.60 13.08 14.73
CA PRO A 132 -4.98 13.28 14.31
C PRO A 132 -5.09 13.71 12.84
N GLY A 133 -6.09 13.22 12.13
CA GLY A 133 -6.34 13.55 10.72
C GLY A 133 -6.73 12.32 9.92
N ASP A 134 -7.06 12.51 8.65
CA ASP A 134 -7.53 11.45 7.77
C ASP A 134 -6.50 11.09 6.68
N GLY A 135 -6.56 9.86 6.20
CA GLY A 135 -5.74 9.36 5.09
C GLY A 135 -4.25 9.55 5.34
N GLU A 136 -3.51 10.07 4.38
CA GLU A 136 -2.05 10.27 4.47
C GLU A 136 -1.64 11.48 5.32
N THR A 137 -2.57 12.32 5.76
CA THR A 137 -2.24 13.51 6.56
C THR A 137 -2.09 13.19 8.05
N GLY A 138 -2.82 12.20 8.54
CA GLY A 138 -2.77 11.72 9.91
C GLY A 138 -2.11 10.36 10.07
N GLY A 139 -2.25 9.78 11.27
CA GLY A 139 -1.77 8.45 11.60
C GLY A 139 -0.26 8.36 11.82
N ALA A 140 0.28 7.17 11.57
CA ALA A 140 1.71 6.85 11.60
C ALA A 140 1.97 5.71 10.59
N GLN A 141 1.88 6.03 9.32
CA GLN A 141 1.80 5.03 8.25
C GLN A 141 3.08 4.21 8.06
N MET A 142 4.25 4.74 8.42
CA MET A 142 5.54 4.10 8.19
C MET A 142 6.23 3.74 9.49
N VAL A 143 6.80 2.53 9.55
CA VAL A 143 7.53 1.99 10.69
C VAL A 143 8.83 1.33 10.26
N ARG A 144 9.86 1.42 11.11
CA ARG A 144 11.11 0.66 11.07
C ARG A 144 11.49 0.23 12.48
N VAL A 145 12.12 -0.93 12.62
CA VAL A 145 12.52 -1.46 13.94
C VAL A 145 13.96 -1.87 13.90
N CYS A 146 14.73 -1.46 14.91
CA CYS A 146 16.10 -1.91 15.11
C CYS A 146 16.29 -2.39 16.55
N SER A 147 17.00 -3.52 16.70
CA SER A 147 17.52 -3.94 18.00
C SER A 147 18.63 -2.98 18.44
N GLY A 148 18.64 -2.57 19.69
CA GLY A 148 19.74 -1.80 20.26
C GLY A 148 21.06 -2.57 20.23
N ALA A 149 20.99 -3.93 20.21
CA ALA A 149 22.19 -4.76 20.03
C ALA A 149 22.89 -4.50 18.69
N ASP A 150 22.15 -4.19 17.64
CA ASP A 150 22.68 -3.93 16.30
C ASP A 150 23.11 -2.47 16.11
N LEU A 151 22.47 -1.52 16.79
CA LEU A 151 22.79 -0.10 16.67
C LEU A 151 24.13 0.23 17.36
N PRO A 152 25.02 1.05 16.77
CA PRO A 152 26.39 1.24 17.28
C PRO A 152 26.48 1.83 18.69
N LYS A 153 25.62 2.79 19.04
CA LYS A 153 25.73 3.59 20.30
C LYS A 153 24.48 3.48 21.18
N ALA A 154 23.51 2.64 20.82
CA ALA A 154 22.27 2.48 21.57
C ALA A 154 22.44 1.62 22.83
N ASP A 155 21.47 1.69 23.73
CA ASP A 155 21.32 0.72 24.80
C ASP A 155 21.04 -0.66 24.20
N LYS A 156 21.98 -1.59 24.43
CA LYS A 156 21.99 -2.93 23.83
C LYS A 156 20.85 -3.83 24.27
N SER A 157 20.21 -3.49 25.38
CA SER A 157 19.08 -4.23 25.95
C SER A 157 17.73 -3.82 25.34
N LYS A 158 17.68 -2.76 24.54
CA LYS A 158 16.46 -2.15 24.03
C LYS A 158 16.15 -2.53 22.59
N VAL A 159 14.88 -2.36 22.22
CA VAL A 159 14.37 -2.40 20.85
C VAL A 159 13.70 -1.07 20.54
N TYR A 160 14.03 -0.50 19.40
CA TYR A 160 13.59 0.83 19.01
C TYR A 160 12.72 0.77 17.75
N LEU A 161 11.61 1.51 17.79
CA LEU A 161 10.70 1.73 16.69
C LEU A 161 10.85 3.17 16.20
N LEU A 162 11.26 3.35 14.95
CA LEU A 162 11.18 4.62 14.21
C LEU A 162 9.86 4.63 13.44
N ARG A 163 9.10 5.73 13.56
CA ARG A 163 7.83 5.89 12.83
C ARG A 163 7.61 7.32 12.35
N THR A 164 6.73 7.49 11.38
CA THR A 164 6.17 8.81 11.06
C THR A 164 5.14 9.25 12.10
N PHE A 165 4.91 10.56 12.23
CA PHE A 165 3.81 11.14 12.99
C PHE A 165 3.01 12.04 12.05
N GLY A 166 2.02 11.46 11.39
CA GLY A 166 1.32 12.07 10.26
C GLY A 166 2.28 12.59 9.22
N ASN A 167 1.98 13.75 8.64
CA ASN A 167 2.89 14.50 7.78
C ASN A 167 3.81 15.45 8.55
N LEU A 168 3.72 15.49 9.88
CA LEU A 168 4.35 16.52 10.72
C LEU A 168 5.75 16.17 11.19
N GLY A 169 6.09 14.88 11.33
CA GLY A 169 7.38 14.53 11.90
C GLY A 169 7.72 13.05 11.90
N HIS A 170 8.85 12.75 12.55
CA HIS A 170 9.33 11.39 12.81
C HIS A 170 9.64 11.24 14.30
N GLU A 171 9.35 10.06 14.84
CA GLU A 171 9.51 9.72 16.25
C GLU A 171 10.25 8.41 16.44
N VAL A 172 11.00 8.29 17.54
CA VAL A 172 11.54 7.03 18.04
C VAL A 172 10.84 6.63 19.34
N TRP A 173 10.48 5.36 19.42
CA TRP A 173 9.83 4.72 20.56
C TRP A 173 10.65 3.54 21.06
N ASP A 174 10.71 3.34 22.39
CA ASP A 174 11.19 2.12 23.03
C ASP A 174 10.04 1.11 23.02
N VAL A 175 10.25 -0.02 22.36
CA VAL A 175 9.30 -1.12 22.23
C VAL A 175 9.86 -2.44 22.75
N THR A 176 10.85 -2.35 23.66
CA THR A 176 11.46 -3.51 24.32
C THR A 176 10.40 -4.39 25.00
N ALA A 177 9.43 -3.76 25.65
CA ALA A 177 8.19 -4.40 26.11
C ALA A 177 7.06 -4.02 25.14
N PRO A 178 6.71 -4.87 24.17
CA PRO A 178 5.74 -4.55 23.13
C PRO A 178 4.37 -4.09 23.66
N GLU A 179 3.98 -4.57 24.84
CA GLU A 179 2.73 -4.21 25.52
C GLU A 179 2.77 -2.82 26.18
N LYS A 180 3.96 -2.22 26.33
CA LYS A 180 4.18 -0.96 27.07
C LYS A 180 5.15 -0.06 26.31
N PRO A 181 4.82 0.33 25.05
CA PRO A 181 5.69 1.21 24.28
C PRO A 181 5.84 2.58 24.95
N ALA A 182 7.05 3.15 24.91
CA ALA A 182 7.35 4.45 25.48
C ALA A 182 8.07 5.34 24.45
N LYS A 183 7.64 6.60 24.32
CA LYS A 183 8.28 7.55 23.41
C LYS A 183 9.69 7.90 23.94
N VAL A 184 10.69 7.79 23.07
CA VAL A 184 12.07 8.18 23.37
C VAL A 184 12.29 9.65 22.96
N VAL A 185 12.02 9.98 21.68
CA VAL A 185 12.31 11.31 21.16
C VAL A 185 11.46 11.63 19.92
N THR A 186 11.24 12.91 19.66
CA THR A 186 10.87 13.41 18.34
C THR A 186 12.15 13.70 17.56
N VAL A 187 12.40 12.97 16.46
CA VAL A 187 13.59 13.13 15.62
C VAL A 187 13.57 14.48 14.89
N VAL A 188 12.45 14.80 14.29
CA VAL A 188 12.17 16.05 13.58
C VAL A 188 10.66 16.30 13.54
N ASP A 189 10.28 17.55 13.59
CA ASP A 189 8.88 18.02 13.52
C ASP A 189 8.71 19.19 12.52
N LYS A 190 7.50 19.74 12.45
CA LYS A 190 7.12 20.87 11.58
C LYS A 190 7.37 20.61 10.09
N LEU A 191 7.23 19.37 9.68
CA LEU A 191 7.32 18.97 8.28
C LEU A 191 5.99 19.26 7.56
N LYS A 192 6.04 19.33 6.22
CA LYS A 192 4.85 19.42 5.35
C LYS A 192 4.53 18.10 4.62
N GLY A 193 5.30 17.05 4.91
CA GLY A 193 5.11 15.73 4.36
C GLY A 193 6.10 14.73 4.93
N THR A 194 5.64 13.51 5.14
CA THR A 194 6.46 12.34 5.48
C THR A 194 6.05 11.18 4.59
N HIS A 195 6.83 10.14 4.52
CA HIS A 195 6.45 8.90 3.86
C HIS A 195 7.42 7.76 4.18
N LYS A 196 7.65 6.87 3.22
CA LYS A 196 8.41 5.65 3.34
C LYS A 196 9.90 5.92 3.62
N SER A 197 10.32 5.73 4.87
CA SER A 197 11.68 5.95 5.34
C SER A 197 12.47 4.64 5.43
N TRP A 198 13.79 4.71 5.53
CA TRP A 198 14.68 3.58 5.72
C TRP A 198 15.59 3.80 6.91
N TRP A 199 15.92 2.74 7.65
CA TRP A 199 16.84 2.78 8.79
C TRP A 199 17.78 1.59 8.72
N GLU A 200 19.09 1.87 8.63
CA GLU A 200 20.16 0.87 8.70
C GLU A 200 20.47 0.57 10.17
N CYS A 201 20.14 -0.63 10.63
CA CYS A 201 20.36 -0.97 12.04
C CYS A 201 21.85 -1.11 12.39
N ASP A 202 22.69 -1.59 11.46
CA ASP A 202 24.13 -1.80 11.66
C ASP A 202 24.95 -0.52 11.75
N SER A 203 24.51 0.54 11.11
CA SER A 203 25.19 1.84 11.09
C SER A 203 24.46 2.93 11.87
N GLY A 204 23.16 2.75 12.10
CA GLY A 204 22.26 3.75 12.65
C GLY A 204 21.86 4.86 11.68
N ILE A 205 22.27 4.80 10.41
CA ILE A 205 21.91 5.83 9.43
C ILE A 205 20.44 5.67 9.02
N ALA A 206 19.69 6.75 9.11
CA ALA A 206 18.29 6.81 8.71
C ALA A 206 18.08 7.80 7.57
N TYR A 207 17.34 7.35 6.55
CA TYR A 207 16.92 8.15 5.40
C TYR A 207 15.43 8.44 5.56
N LEU A 208 15.12 9.61 6.13
CA LEU A 208 13.75 9.99 6.44
C LEU A 208 13.13 10.75 5.27
N VAL A 209 12.02 10.25 4.75
CA VAL A 209 11.24 11.00 3.77
C VAL A 209 10.52 12.13 4.49
N SER A 210 10.96 13.35 4.22
CA SER A 210 10.57 14.56 4.92
C SER A 210 10.26 15.68 3.95
N GLY A 211 9.32 16.54 4.29
CA GLY A 211 9.02 17.77 3.56
C GLY A 211 9.42 18.99 4.36
N LEU A 212 10.50 19.66 4.02
CA LEU A 212 10.88 20.92 4.65
C LEU A 212 10.10 22.10 4.03
N PRO A 213 9.68 23.10 4.84
CA PRO A 213 8.87 24.21 4.35
C PRO A 213 9.47 25.00 3.18
N ASP A 214 10.77 25.16 3.15
CA ASP A 214 11.55 25.91 2.16
C ASP A 214 11.94 25.10 0.90
N TRP A 215 11.77 23.76 0.92
CA TRP A 215 12.02 22.93 -0.26
C TRP A 215 10.86 23.02 -1.24
N ARG A 216 11.16 22.92 -2.54
CA ARG A 216 10.19 23.10 -3.63
C ARG A 216 9.26 21.91 -3.83
N THR A 217 9.59 20.74 -3.24
CA THR A 217 8.79 19.51 -3.27
C THR A 217 8.21 19.20 -1.89
N ARG A 218 7.09 18.48 -1.85
CA ARG A 218 6.47 18.05 -0.58
C ARG A 218 7.32 17.00 0.14
N ARG A 219 8.09 16.19 -0.59
CA ARG A 219 8.89 15.07 -0.04
C ARG A 219 10.28 15.05 -0.65
N MET A 220 11.28 15.01 0.20
CA MET A 220 12.71 14.85 -0.08
C MET A 220 13.32 13.98 1.03
N THR A 221 14.63 13.83 1.12
CA THR A 221 15.27 13.03 2.16
C THR A 221 15.98 13.92 3.18
N GLN A 222 15.75 13.69 4.48
CA GLN A 222 16.65 14.06 5.54
C GLN A 222 17.46 12.83 5.97
N VAL A 223 18.76 12.91 5.94
CA VAL A 223 19.66 11.84 6.40
C VAL A 223 20.05 12.13 7.84
N PHE A 224 19.72 11.22 8.74
CA PHE A 224 20.02 11.32 10.17
C PHE A 224 20.98 10.22 10.62
N ASP A 225 21.84 10.55 11.60
CA ASP A 225 22.53 9.58 12.45
C ASP A 225 21.63 9.28 13.65
N LEU A 226 21.09 8.07 13.70
CA LEU A 226 20.32 7.48 14.80
C LEU A 226 21.11 6.31 15.41
N SER A 227 22.44 6.31 15.35
CA SER A 227 23.28 5.31 16.01
C SER A 227 23.06 5.28 17.53
N ASP A 228 22.73 6.44 18.11
CA ASP A 228 22.07 6.61 19.40
C ASP A 228 20.66 7.16 19.16
N PRO A 229 19.61 6.33 19.25
CA PRO A 229 18.24 6.75 18.94
C PRO A 229 17.69 7.84 19.86
N ALA A 230 18.26 8.02 21.05
CA ALA A 230 17.85 9.07 21.99
C ALA A 230 18.41 10.45 21.62
N HIS A 231 19.47 10.50 20.83
CA HIS A 231 20.17 11.73 20.44
C HIS A 231 20.31 11.82 18.91
N PRO A 232 19.22 12.01 18.16
CA PRO A 232 19.21 12.09 16.71
C PRO A 232 20.05 13.27 16.22
N ARG A 233 20.87 13.05 15.18
CA ARG A 233 21.71 14.08 14.59
C ARG A 233 21.48 14.17 13.09
N LEU A 234 21.04 15.32 12.60
CA LEU A 234 20.93 15.58 11.16
C LEU A 234 22.33 15.57 10.54
N ILE A 235 22.50 14.77 9.48
CA ILE A 235 23.71 14.77 8.64
C ILE A 235 23.52 15.77 7.50
N ARG A 236 22.47 15.58 6.67
CA ARG A 236 22.18 16.50 5.56
C ARG A 236 20.75 16.34 5.04
N ASN A 237 20.35 17.34 4.26
CA ASN A 237 19.18 17.29 3.40
C ASN A 237 19.59 16.85 1.98
N PHE A 238 18.82 15.97 1.34
CA PHE A 238 19.12 15.41 0.03
C PHE A 238 17.87 15.25 -0.83
N GLY A 239 18.03 15.40 -2.14
CA GLY A 239 16.99 15.20 -3.13
C GLY A 239 17.56 15.38 -4.54
N MET A 240 16.72 15.31 -5.55
CA MET A 240 17.15 15.58 -6.93
C MET A 240 17.48 17.08 -7.10
N PRO A 241 18.53 17.42 -7.88
CA PRO A 241 18.79 18.81 -8.27
C PRO A 241 17.54 19.45 -8.86
N GLY A 242 17.17 20.64 -8.37
CA GLY A 242 15.93 21.33 -8.72
C GLY A 242 14.84 21.29 -7.63
N GLN A 243 14.96 20.40 -6.64
CA GLN A 243 14.05 20.33 -5.50
C GLN A 243 14.42 21.27 -4.35
N GLN A 244 15.70 21.69 -4.26
CA GLN A 244 16.24 22.51 -3.18
C GLN A 244 15.74 23.97 -3.25
N PRO A 245 15.82 24.70 -2.12
CA PRO A 245 15.52 26.13 -2.07
C PRO A 245 16.34 26.94 -3.08
N GLY A 246 15.76 28.02 -3.61
CA GLY A 246 16.41 28.93 -4.56
C GLY A 246 16.61 28.38 -5.97
N SER A 247 16.27 27.12 -6.23
CA SER A 247 16.31 26.57 -7.58
C SER A 247 15.20 27.12 -8.47
N THR A 248 15.46 27.24 -9.77
CA THR A 248 14.53 27.73 -10.78
C THR A 248 14.12 26.63 -11.75
N GLY A 249 13.16 26.89 -12.63
CA GLY A 249 12.65 25.93 -13.62
C GLY A 249 11.66 24.90 -13.06
N PRO A 250 11.35 23.82 -13.81
CA PRO A 250 10.42 22.77 -13.38
C PRO A 250 10.85 22.10 -12.10
N VAL A 251 9.89 21.82 -11.21
CA VAL A 251 10.16 21.06 -9.97
C VAL A 251 10.21 19.59 -10.31
N PRO A 252 11.31 18.87 -10.02
CA PRO A 252 11.36 17.43 -10.16
C PRO A 252 10.31 16.72 -9.31
N THR A 253 9.92 15.51 -9.74
CA THR A 253 8.95 14.69 -9.00
C THR A 253 9.41 14.41 -7.57
N GLU A 254 8.45 14.27 -6.65
CA GLU A 254 8.76 14.06 -5.24
C GLU A 254 9.26 12.64 -4.93
N LEU A 255 10.04 12.53 -3.86
CA LEU A 255 10.52 11.26 -3.34
C LEU A 255 9.35 10.44 -2.77
N HIS A 256 9.31 9.16 -3.11
CA HIS A 256 8.43 8.20 -2.43
C HIS A 256 9.17 7.47 -1.29
N GLY A 257 10.31 6.85 -1.57
CA GLY A 257 11.10 6.20 -0.54
C GLY A 257 12.47 5.68 -1.01
N PRO A 258 13.42 5.57 -0.09
CA PRO A 258 14.71 4.93 -0.31
C PRO A 258 14.73 3.47 0.14
N ILE A 259 15.66 2.69 -0.43
CA ILE A 259 16.15 1.42 0.12
C ILE A 259 17.68 1.48 0.10
N SER A 260 18.33 1.25 1.24
CA SER A 260 19.79 1.22 1.36
C SER A 260 20.31 -0.21 1.46
N THR A 261 21.45 -0.46 0.85
CA THR A 261 22.21 -1.71 1.02
C THR A 261 23.23 -1.64 2.16
N GLY A 262 23.19 -0.58 2.97
CA GLY A 262 24.11 -0.35 4.09
C GLY A 262 25.54 -0.04 3.66
N ALA A 263 26.44 -0.04 4.63
CA ALA A 263 27.85 0.28 4.39
C ALA A 263 28.53 -0.73 3.46
N LYS A 264 28.18 -2.01 3.55
CA LYS A 264 28.79 -3.09 2.74
C LYS A 264 28.45 -2.94 1.25
N GLY A 265 27.19 -2.70 0.92
CA GLY A 265 26.75 -2.52 -0.48
C GLY A 265 27.04 -1.12 -1.00
N ASN A 266 27.17 -0.13 -0.13
CA ASN A 266 27.48 1.27 -0.42
C ASN A 266 26.55 1.92 -1.45
N ARG A 267 25.27 1.52 -1.47
CA ARG A 267 24.26 2.09 -2.37
C ARG A 267 22.96 2.44 -1.64
N VAL A 268 22.35 3.50 -2.10
CA VAL A 268 20.98 3.86 -1.76
C VAL A 268 20.19 4.02 -3.07
N TYR A 269 19.09 3.29 -3.17
CA TYR A 269 18.17 3.36 -4.29
C TYR A 269 16.97 4.20 -3.90
N PHE A 270 16.81 5.36 -4.55
CA PHE A 270 15.70 6.28 -4.29
C PHE A 270 14.63 6.13 -5.37
N GLY A 271 13.39 5.92 -4.96
CA GLY A 271 12.22 5.89 -5.84
C GLY A 271 11.48 7.22 -5.80
N TYR A 272 11.33 7.86 -6.97
CA TYR A 272 10.62 9.12 -7.13
C TYR A 272 9.39 8.93 -8.04
N GLY A 273 8.29 9.60 -7.69
CA GLY A 273 7.01 9.48 -8.39
C GLY A 273 6.25 8.20 -8.02
N THR A 274 4.94 8.21 -8.18
CA THR A 274 4.06 7.08 -7.88
C THR A 274 3.51 6.44 -9.15
N ASN A 275 2.74 7.17 -9.96
CA ASN A 275 2.14 6.69 -11.20
C ASN A 275 2.53 7.52 -12.43
N LYS A 276 3.48 8.41 -12.28
CA LYS A 276 3.99 9.28 -13.35
C LYS A 276 5.36 9.84 -13.02
N SER A 277 6.08 10.23 -14.06
CA SER A 277 7.39 10.91 -13.96
C SER A 277 8.39 10.15 -13.09
N GLY A 278 8.33 8.81 -13.09
CA GLY A 278 9.14 7.96 -12.23
C GLY A 278 10.62 8.03 -12.53
N VAL A 279 11.40 8.09 -11.44
CA VAL A 279 12.87 8.01 -11.48
C VAL A 279 13.34 7.06 -10.39
N MET A 280 14.10 6.04 -10.76
CA MET A 280 14.92 5.28 -9.84
C MET A 280 16.33 5.86 -9.88
N GLN A 281 16.80 6.45 -8.76
CA GLN A 281 18.13 7.06 -8.65
C GLN A 281 19.04 6.15 -7.83
N ILE A 282 20.23 5.88 -8.34
CA ILE A 282 21.27 5.09 -7.68
C ILE A 282 22.30 6.08 -7.09
N VAL A 283 22.50 6.00 -5.78
CA VAL A 283 23.36 6.93 -5.04
C VAL A 283 24.46 6.18 -4.31
N ASP A 284 25.68 6.67 -4.44
CA ASP A 284 26.84 6.24 -3.65
C ASP A 284 26.64 6.73 -2.20
N ARG A 285 26.44 5.78 -1.29
CA ARG A 285 26.15 6.04 0.12
C ARG A 285 27.31 6.79 0.82
N ALA A 286 28.55 6.39 0.59
CA ALA A 286 29.71 7.01 1.22
C ALA A 286 29.86 8.47 0.78
N LYS A 287 29.69 8.76 -0.52
CA LYS A 287 29.69 10.13 -1.04
C LYS A 287 28.52 10.95 -0.50
N LEU A 288 27.34 10.34 -0.37
CA LEU A 288 26.17 10.99 0.22
C LEU A 288 26.46 11.42 1.67
N LEU A 289 27.07 10.56 2.47
CA LEU A 289 27.33 10.84 3.89
C LEU A 289 28.50 11.78 4.12
N ALA A 290 29.59 11.65 3.35
CA ALA A 290 30.82 12.42 3.53
C ALA A 290 30.87 13.72 2.72
N GLY A 291 30.01 13.90 1.72
CA GLY A 291 30.03 15.05 0.83
C GLY A 291 29.58 16.36 1.49
N PRO A 292 29.74 17.48 0.81
CA PRO A 292 29.26 18.78 1.30
C PRO A 292 27.77 18.76 1.60
N HIS A 293 27.36 19.29 2.77
CA HIS A 293 25.98 19.21 3.26
C HIS A 293 25.07 20.29 2.69
N GLU A 294 25.64 21.38 2.17
CA GLU A 294 24.92 22.48 1.54
C GLU A 294 24.09 21.96 0.35
N PRO A 295 22.76 22.18 0.29
CA PRO A 295 21.91 21.62 -0.75
C PRO A 295 21.98 22.41 -2.08
N THR A 296 23.19 22.61 -2.61
CA THR A 296 23.37 23.16 -3.97
C THR A 296 23.08 22.10 -5.03
N ALA A 297 22.73 22.50 -6.26
CA ALA A 297 22.50 21.56 -7.34
C ALA A 297 23.71 20.62 -7.58
N ALA A 298 24.93 21.16 -7.50
CA ALA A 298 26.16 20.38 -7.65
C ALA A 298 26.34 19.36 -6.52
N ASN A 299 26.11 19.74 -5.26
CA ASN A 299 26.26 18.85 -4.10
C ASN A 299 25.16 17.78 -4.05
N LEU A 300 23.98 18.06 -4.59
CA LEU A 300 22.90 17.06 -4.73
C LEU A 300 23.19 16.09 -5.87
N ALA A 301 23.84 16.53 -6.95
CA ALA A 301 24.22 15.67 -8.06
C ALA A 301 25.45 14.78 -7.75
N ALA A 302 26.39 15.26 -6.92
CA ALA A 302 27.69 14.63 -6.71
C ALA A 302 27.66 13.16 -6.25
N PRO A 303 26.74 12.69 -5.39
CA PRO A 303 26.68 11.30 -4.97
C PRO A 303 25.92 10.39 -5.95
N GLU A 304 25.27 10.92 -6.97
CA GLU A 304 24.56 10.09 -7.96
C GLU A 304 25.55 9.26 -8.79
N VAL A 305 25.26 7.96 -8.91
CA VAL A 305 25.99 7.02 -9.77
C VAL A 305 25.32 6.89 -11.12
N GLY A 306 24.00 6.77 -11.11
CA GLY A 306 23.17 6.68 -12.29
C GLY A 306 21.69 6.74 -11.95
N ARG A 307 20.85 6.70 -12.99
CA ARG A 307 19.40 6.71 -12.84
C ARG A 307 18.71 5.97 -13.98
N PHE A 308 17.53 5.43 -13.66
CA PHE A 308 16.59 4.91 -14.65
C PHE A 308 15.33 5.77 -14.63
N THR A 309 14.97 6.32 -15.78
CA THR A 309 13.76 7.14 -15.95
C THR A 309 12.69 6.29 -16.62
N LEU A 310 11.56 6.15 -15.96
CA LEU A 310 10.40 5.44 -16.49
C LEU A 310 9.63 6.32 -17.50
N SER A 311 8.65 5.71 -18.16
CA SER A 311 7.77 6.47 -19.05
C SER A 311 7.00 7.56 -18.27
N SER A 312 6.52 8.58 -18.95
CA SER A 312 5.75 9.67 -18.34
C SER A 312 4.52 9.23 -17.54
N MET A 313 4.03 8.01 -17.78
CA MET A 313 2.82 7.45 -17.18
C MET A 313 3.10 6.42 -16.08
N ASN A 314 4.38 6.18 -15.72
CA ASN A 314 4.79 5.24 -14.70
C ASN A 314 5.65 5.93 -13.64
N GLY A 315 5.59 5.43 -12.40
CA GLY A 315 6.33 5.93 -11.25
C GLY A 315 7.35 4.94 -10.72
N ALA A 316 8.15 5.36 -9.75
CA ALA A 316 9.06 4.51 -9.01
C ALA A 316 8.71 4.60 -7.51
N HIS A 317 7.68 3.85 -7.11
CA HIS A 317 7.18 3.85 -5.73
C HIS A 317 8.12 3.08 -4.79
N THR A 318 8.55 1.87 -5.18
CA THR A 318 9.49 1.04 -4.41
C THR A 318 10.60 0.55 -5.33
N THR A 319 11.85 0.56 -4.85
CA THR A 319 13.05 0.20 -5.61
C THR A 319 13.80 -0.89 -4.88
N LEU A 320 13.36 -2.17 -5.04
CA LEU A 320 13.94 -3.32 -4.34
C LEU A 320 15.19 -3.81 -5.08
N PRO A 321 16.41 -3.71 -4.49
CA PRO A 321 17.62 -4.28 -5.08
C PRO A 321 17.62 -5.80 -4.97
N VAL A 322 18.01 -6.47 -6.07
CA VAL A 322 18.25 -7.91 -6.18
C VAL A 322 19.65 -8.07 -6.76
N LEU A 323 20.64 -8.14 -5.89
CA LEU A 323 22.05 -8.06 -6.25
C LEU A 323 22.71 -9.43 -6.25
N GLY A 324 23.74 -9.58 -7.09
CA GLY A 324 24.53 -10.82 -7.16
C GLY A 324 23.77 -11.99 -7.77
N THR A 325 22.84 -11.77 -8.68
CA THR A 325 22.07 -12.81 -9.35
C THR A 325 22.97 -13.59 -10.32
N ASN A 326 23.06 -14.90 -10.13
CA ASN A 326 23.85 -15.76 -10.98
C ASN A 326 22.99 -16.35 -12.12
N LEU A 327 23.36 -16.03 -13.34
CA LEU A 327 22.64 -16.43 -14.57
C LEU A 327 23.56 -17.25 -15.47
N PRO A 328 23.62 -18.59 -15.30
CA PRO A 328 24.55 -19.46 -16.03
C PRO A 328 24.45 -19.43 -17.56
N GLU A 329 23.26 -19.16 -18.10
CA GLU A 329 23.01 -19.05 -19.53
C GLU A 329 23.68 -17.84 -20.19
N PHE A 330 24.09 -16.86 -19.42
CA PHE A 330 24.86 -15.71 -19.91
C PHE A 330 26.36 -16.02 -19.90
N ALA A 331 26.73 -17.11 -20.57
CA ALA A 331 28.10 -17.63 -20.58
C ALA A 331 29.15 -16.63 -21.07
N ARG A 332 28.79 -15.65 -21.91
CA ARG A 332 29.69 -14.58 -22.35
C ARG A 332 30.20 -13.74 -21.17
N ASP A 333 29.43 -13.63 -20.09
CA ASP A 333 29.82 -12.93 -18.87
C ASP A 333 30.63 -13.86 -17.93
N LYS A 334 30.99 -15.08 -18.36
CA LYS A 334 31.74 -16.10 -17.60
C LYS A 334 31.10 -16.45 -16.26
N GLY A 335 29.77 -16.39 -16.15
CA GLY A 335 29.03 -16.63 -14.91
C GLY A 335 29.20 -15.51 -13.87
N ALA A 336 29.66 -14.34 -14.27
CA ALA A 336 29.69 -13.18 -13.37
C ALA A 336 28.25 -12.84 -12.93
N PRO A 337 28.04 -12.55 -11.64
CA PRO A 337 26.73 -12.17 -11.15
C PRO A 337 26.29 -10.84 -11.76
N ARG A 338 24.98 -10.69 -11.93
CA ARG A 338 24.36 -9.44 -12.40
C ARG A 338 23.51 -8.84 -11.30
N ASP A 339 23.38 -7.53 -11.35
CA ASP A 339 22.63 -6.75 -10.39
C ASP A 339 21.34 -6.20 -11.01
N PHE A 340 20.24 -6.36 -10.30
CA PHE A 340 18.94 -5.87 -10.73
C PHE A 340 18.27 -5.01 -9.66
N VAL A 341 17.34 -4.16 -10.08
CA VAL A 341 16.40 -3.47 -9.20
C VAL A 341 14.99 -3.75 -9.72
N LEU A 342 14.12 -4.22 -8.82
CA LEU A 342 12.69 -4.31 -9.08
C LEU A 342 12.05 -2.96 -8.73
N VAL A 343 11.69 -2.20 -9.76
CA VAL A 343 11.03 -0.90 -9.60
C VAL A 343 9.53 -1.13 -9.66
N VAL A 344 8.89 -1.01 -8.50
CA VAL A 344 7.45 -1.20 -8.35
C VAL A 344 6.76 0.14 -8.49
N ASP A 345 5.77 0.20 -9.33
CA ASP A 345 4.92 1.36 -9.57
C ASP A 345 3.71 1.38 -8.62
N GLU A 346 2.93 2.47 -8.56
CA GLU A 346 1.71 2.54 -7.74
C GLU A 346 0.48 2.90 -8.59
N SER A 347 -0.55 2.07 -8.52
CA SER A 347 -1.87 2.43 -9.05
C SER A 347 -2.57 3.43 -8.12
N LEU A 348 -3.09 4.53 -8.65
CA LEU A 348 -3.79 5.57 -7.89
C LEU A 348 -5.30 5.66 -8.22
N ALA A 349 -5.69 5.32 -9.46
CA ALA A 349 -7.08 5.40 -9.87
C ALA A 349 -7.84 4.08 -9.62
N ASN A 350 -9.08 4.19 -9.14
CA ASN A 350 -9.97 3.06 -9.00
C ASN A 350 -10.46 2.55 -10.34
N GLU A 351 -10.88 1.27 -10.39
CA GLU A 351 -11.53 0.63 -11.53
C GLU A 351 -10.77 0.80 -12.86
N CYS A 352 -9.43 0.73 -12.79
CA CYS A 352 -8.57 0.81 -13.97
C CYS A 352 -8.66 2.11 -14.78
N LEU A 353 -9.04 3.22 -14.18
CA LEU A 353 -9.17 4.52 -14.84
C LEU A 353 -7.82 5.26 -15.02
N GLU A 354 -6.73 4.52 -15.17
CA GLU A 354 -5.38 5.02 -15.46
C GLU A 354 -4.59 3.99 -16.28
N PRO A 355 -3.45 4.37 -16.89
CA PRO A 355 -2.52 3.40 -17.47
C PRO A 355 -2.06 2.37 -16.44
N ARG A 356 -1.78 1.14 -16.89
CA ARG A 356 -1.43 0.04 -15.99
C ARG A 356 -0.11 0.27 -15.29
N GLN A 357 -0.17 0.23 -13.96
CA GLN A 357 0.97 0.26 -13.09
C GLN A 357 1.47 -1.17 -12.84
N ARG A 358 2.80 -1.37 -12.87
CA ARG A 358 3.42 -2.69 -12.93
C ARG A 358 4.77 -2.73 -12.19
N VAL A 359 5.43 -3.87 -12.20
CA VAL A 359 6.81 -4.01 -11.74
C VAL A 359 7.72 -4.00 -12.97
N PHE A 360 8.76 -3.17 -12.92
CA PHE A 360 9.84 -3.14 -13.91
C PHE A 360 11.06 -3.85 -13.34
N VAL A 361 11.68 -4.72 -14.12
CA VAL A 361 12.98 -5.32 -13.80
C VAL A 361 14.04 -4.51 -14.54
N VAL A 362 14.92 -3.88 -13.79
CA VAL A 362 15.98 -3.01 -14.32
C VAL A 362 17.32 -3.65 -14.03
N ASP A 363 18.09 -3.97 -15.07
CA ASP A 363 19.48 -4.40 -14.96
C ASP A 363 20.35 -3.17 -14.62
N VAL A 364 21.03 -3.22 -13.50
CA VAL A 364 21.92 -2.19 -12.97
C VAL A 364 23.35 -2.67 -12.85
N THR A 365 23.72 -3.75 -13.54
CA THR A 365 25.11 -4.28 -13.57
C THR A 365 26.08 -3.21 -14.03
N ASP A 366 25.70 -2.39 -15.01
CA ASP A 366 26.30 -1.08 -15.25
C ASP A 366 25.39 0.01 -14.65
N GLU A 367 25.72 0.45 -13.45
CA GLU A 367 24.91 1.44 -12.71
C GLU A 367 24.81 2.80 -13.40
N LYS A 368 25.72 3.12 -14.34
CA LYS A 368 25.69 4.39 -15.09
C LYS A 368 24.70 4.37 -16.22
N THR A 369 24.40 3.17 -16.74
CA THR A 369 23.49 2.94 -17.88
C THR A 369 22.46 1.86 -17.54
N PRO A 370 21.58 2.06 -16.55
CA PRO A 370 20.56 1.08 -16.20
C PRO A 370 19.61 0.78 -17.37
N VAL A 371 19.23 -0.47 -17.55
CA VAL A 371 18.38 -0.92 -18.67
C VAL A 371 17.18 -1.70 -18.14
N GLY A 372 15.97 -1.32 -18.55
CA GLY A 372 14.77 -2.11 -18.31
C GLY A 372 14.80 -3.38 -19.16
N VAL A 373 14.74 -4.55 -18.53
CA VAL A 373 14.89 -5.85 -19.20
C VAL A 373 13.63 -6.70 -19.19
N ALA A 374 12.75 -6.50 -18.22
CA ALA A 374 11.47 -7.21 -18.14
C ALA A 374 10.43 -6.40 -17.37
N THR A 375 9.19 -6.88 -17.40
CA THR A 375 8.11 -6.37 -16.53
C THR A 375 7.28 -7.55 -16.00
N PHE A 376 6.78 -7.41 -14.78
CA PHE A 376 5.74 -8.28 -14.25
C PHE A 376 4.41 -7.53 -14.15
N ASN A 377 3.34 -8.18 -14.57
CA ASN A 377 1.99 -7.66 -14.52
C ASN A 377 0.99 -8.79 -14.28
N VAL A 378 -0.04 -8.53 -13.46
CA VAL A 378 -1.15 -9.45 -13.26
C VAL A 378 -2.08 -9.39 -14.46
N PRO A 379 -2.46 -10.54 -15.08
CA PRO A 379 -3.36 -10.55 -16.22
C PRO A 379 -4.72 -9.94 -15.90
N GLU A 380 -5.23 -9.16 -16.85
CA GLU A 380 -6.57 -8.61 -16.78
C GLU A 380 -7.54 -9.45 -17.62
N LYS A 381 -8.75 -9.65 -17.06
CA LYS A 381 -9.84 -10.27 -17.78
C LYS A 381 -11.08 -9.39 -17.71
N PRO A 382 -11.90 -9.29 -18.79
CA PRO A 382 -13.17 -8.57 -18.74
C PRO A 382 -14.05 -9.05 -17.58
N GLY A 383 -14.62 -8.11 -16.82
CA GLY A 383 -15.43 -8.41 -15.64
C GLY A 383 -14.66 -8.89 -14.42
N ASP A 384 -13.32 -8.83 -14.45
CA ASP A 384 -12.44 -9.25 -13.37
C ASP A 384 -12.00 -8.07 -12.48
N PHE A 385 -10.68 -7.84 -12.26
CA PHE A 385 -10.16 -6.88 -11.29
C PHE A 385 -10.65 -5.44 -11.51
N CYS A 386 -10.78 -4.99 -12.76
CA CYS A 386 -11.29 -3.64 -13.06
C CYS A 386 -12.75 -3.45 -12.61
N SER A 387 -13.55 -4.49 -12.61
CA SER A 387 -14.97 -4.43 -12.22
C SER A 387 -15.22 -4.64 -10.73
N ARG A 388 -14.25 -5.15 -9.97
CA ARG A 388 -14.39 -5.41 -8.53
C ARG A 388 -14.47 -4.16 -7.66
N GLY A 389 -14.10 -3.01 -8.21
CA GLY A 389 -13.95 -1.76 -7.46
C GLY A 389 -12.53 -1.60 -6.89
N GLY A 390 -12.22 -0.40 -6.44
CA GLY A 390 -10.90 -0.07 -5.94
C GLY A 390 -9.82 -0.02 -7.00
N ARG A 391 -8.57 0.15 -6.56
CA ARG A 391 -7.39 0.19 -7.43
C ARG A 391 -7.02 -1.21 -7.90
N PHE A 392 -6.56 -1.33 -9.14
CA PHE A 392 -5.93 -2.53 -9.68
C PHE A 392 -4.58 -2.17 -10.29
N GLY A 393 -3.52 -2.72 -9.77
CA GLY A 393 -2.14 -2.45 -10.14
C GLY A 393 -1.20 -2.71 -8.97
N SER A 394 0.10 -2.60 -9.24
CA SER A 394 1.14 -2.75 -8.21
C SER A 394 1.09 -1.62 -7.18
N HIS A 395 1.68 -1.88 -6.00
CA HIS A 395 1.92 -0.86 -4.98
C HIS A 395 3.30 -1.01 -4.33
N SER A 396 3.62 -2.16 -3.75
CA SER A 396 4.89 -2.36 -3.04
C SER A 396 5.39 -3.80 -3.17
N SER A 397 6.65 -4.01 -2.81
CA SER A 397 7.23 -5.33 -2.57
C SER A 397 7.54 -5.54 -1.08
N ASN A 398 7.81 -6.80 -0.69
CA ASN A 398 8.52 -7.08 0.54
C ASN A 398 9.91 -6.43 0.50
N GLU A 399 10.38 -5.96 1.64
CA GLU A 399 11.68 -5.30 1.78
C GLU A 399 12.68 -6.16 2.55
N ASN A 400 12.21 -7.03 3.44
CA ASN A 400 13.03 -8.09 4.02
C ASN A 400 13.23 -9.22 3.01
N GLN A 401 14.48 -9.67 2.87
CA GLN A 401 14.91 -10.69 1.92
C GLN A 401 15.57 -11.86 2.70
N PRO A 402 14.79 -12.71 3.40
CA PRO A 402 15.36 -13.83 4.13
C PRO A 402 15.98 -14.85 3.13
N PRO A 403 16.97 -15.65 3.55
CA PRO A 403 17.76 -16.50 2.66
C PRO A 403 16.97 -17.46 1.77
N MET A 404 15.76 -17.89 2.21
CA MET A 404 14.91 -18.76 1.41
C MET A 404 14.31 -18.05 0.20
N TYR A 405 14.16 -16.73 0.23
CA TYR A 405 13.55 -15.92 -0.84
C TYR A 405 14.55 -15.04 -1.57
N ALA A 406 15.63 -14.63 -0.93
CA ALA A 406 16.63 -13.71 -1.50
C ALA A 406 17.10 -14.16 -2.89
N GLY A 407 16.91 -13.31 -3.91
CA GLY A 407 17.23 -13.56 -5.31
C GLY A 407 16.39 -14.65 -5.99
N LYS A 408 15.34 -15.15 -5.35
CA LYS A 408 14.50 -16.25 -5.87
C LYS A 408 13.03 -15.88 -5.97
N VAL A 409 12.48 -15.28 -4.93
CA VAL A 409 11.06 -14.92 -4.86
C VAL A 409 10.91 -13.52 -4.31
N ALA A 410 10.13 -12.70 -4.99
CA ALA A 410 9.64 -11.43 -4.49
C ALA A 410 8.11 -11.48 -4.34
N PHE A 411 7.61 -10.77 -3.34
CA PHE A 411 6.17 -10.64 -3.09
C PHE A 411 5.74 -9.21 -3.40
N PHE A 412 4.66 -9.08 -4.19
CA PHE A 412 4.12 -7.77 -4.57
C PHE A 412 2.69 -7.61 -4.09
N ALA A 413 2.41 -6.53 -3.38
CA ALA A 413 1.06 -6.07 -3.10
C ALA A 413 0.44 -5.49 -4.38
N TRP A 414 -0.79 -5.93 -4.70
CA TRP A 414 -1.50 -5.60 -5.94
C TRP A 414 -2.92 -5.12 -5.71
N PHE A 415 -3.13 -4.27 -4.73
CA PHE A 415 -4.42 -3.71 -4.30
C PHE A 415 -5.57 -4.73 -4.29
N ASN A 416 -6.59 -4.58 -5.19
CA ASN A 416 -7.76 -5.47 -5.21
C ASN A 416 -7.46 -6.87 -5.78
N ALA A 417 -6.26 -7.11 -6.25
CA ALA A 417 -5.78 -8.42 -6.66
C ALA A 417 -4.90 -9.11 -5.56
N GLY A 418 -4.83 -8.55 -4.36
CA GLY A 418 -4.16 -9.17 -3.21
C GLY A 418 -2.64 -9.14 -3.29
N VAL A 419 -1.98 -10.21 -2.85
CA VAL A 419 -0.52 -10.39 -2.94
C VAL A 419 -0.16 -11.40 -4.01
N ARG A 420 0.96 -11.17 -4.70
CA ARG A 420 1.53 -12.03 -5.73
C ARG A 420 2.92 -12.50 -5.31
N ALA A 421 3.16 -13.79 -5.30
CA ALA A 421 4.47 -14.40 -5.16
C ALA A 421 5.04 -14.63 -6.56
N VAL A 422 6.21 -14.07 -6.83
CA VAL A 422 6.83 -14.07 -8.16
C VAL A 422 8.22 -14.67 -8.10
N ASP A 423 8.46 -15.70 -8.88
CA ASP A 423 9.78 -16.25 -9.13
C ASP A 423 10.59 -15.23 -9.94
N ILE A 424 11.70 -14.78 -9.36
CA ILE A 424 12.65 -13.82 -9.93
C ILE A 424 14.04 -14.43 -10.09
N SER A 425 14.17 -15.77 -10.02
CA SER A 425 15.45 -16.48 -10.21
C SER A 425 16.02 -16.23 -11.60
N ASP A 426 15.14 -16.06 -12.59
CA ASP A 426 15.45 -15.48 -13.89
C ASP A 426 14.78 -14.10 -14.00
N PRO A 427 15.50 -13.00 -13.72
CA PRO A 427 14.92 -11.65 -13.76
C PRO A 427 14.43 -11.21 -15.14
N PHE A 428 14.87 -11.88 -16.22
CA PHE A 428 14.39 -11.60 -17.57
C PHE A 428 13.00 -12.18 -17.83
N HIS A 429 12.58 -13.20 -17.05
CA HIS A 429 11.30 -13.89 -17.20
C HIS A 429 10.59 -14.05 -15.83
N PRO A 430 10.28 -12.94 -15.12
CA PRO A 430 9.60 -13.03 -13.83
C PRO A 430 8.25 -13.74 -14.00
N ARG A 431 7.94 -14.69 -13.10
CA ARG A 431 6.79 -15.57 -13.24
C ARG A 431 6.02 -15.70 -11.93
N GLU A 432 4.70 -15.47 -11.95
CA GLU A 432 3.84 -15.73 -10.80
C GLU A 432 3.86 -17.23 -10.43
N ILE A 433 4.12 -17.50 -9.15
CA ILE A 433 4.15 -18.86 -8.58
C ILE A 433 3.08 -19.07 -7.51
N GLY A 434 2.40 -18.01 -7.11
CA GLY A 434 1.31 -18.07 -6.14
C GLY A 434 0.67 -16.71 -5.93
N TYR A 435 -0.56 -16.73 -5.36
CA TYR A 435 -1.24 -15.51 -4.95
C TYR A 435 -2.23 -15.78 -3.82
N TYR A 436 -2.56 -14.73 -3.08
CA TYR A 436 -3.67 -14.72 -2.15
C TYR A 436 -4.43 -13.39 -2.24
N ILE A 437 -5.74 -13.48 -2.41
CA ILE A 437 -6.66 -12.35 -2.48
C ILE A 437 -7.58 -12.45 -1.26
N PRO A 438 -7.51 -11.53 -0.29
CA PRO A 438 -8.41 -11.54 0.86
C PRO A 438 -9.88 -11.43 0.49
N ALA A 439 -10.76 -12.02 1.30
CA ALA A 439 -12.17 -11.71 1.27
C ALA A 439 -12.43 -10.30 1.83
N THR A 440 -13.51 -9.66 1.38
CA THR A 440 -14.03 -8.46 2.05
C THR A 440 -14.61 -8.82 3.42
N THR A 441 -14.56 -7.89 4.37
CA THR A 441 -15.16 -8.00 5.70
C THR A 441 -16.25 -6.94 5.89
N ASP A 442 -16.95 -6.97 7.02
CA ASP A 442 -17.90 -5.91 7.43
C ASP A 442 -17.22 -4.54 7.66
N LYS A 443 -15.90 -4.52 7.82
CA LYS A 443 -15.09 -3.31 7.98
C LYS A 443 -14.49 -2.81 6.68
N THR A 444 -14.52 -3.61 5.61
CA THR A 444 -13.93 -3.22 4.33
C THR A 444 -14.61 -1.98 3.76
N ASP A 445 -13.82 -0.96 3.48
CA ASP A 445 -14.29 0.31 2.95
C ASP A 445 -14.79 0.24 1.51
N LYS A 446 -15.65 1.21 1.15
CA LYS A 446 -16.04 1.46 -0.22
C LYS A 446 -14.97 2.26 -0.95
N ARG A 447 -14.80 1.94 -2.24
CA ARG A 447 -13.97 2.70 -3.19
C ARG A 447 -14.85 3.21 -4.31
N CYS A 448 -14.75 4.51 -4.58
CA CYS A 448 -15.69 5.20 -5.44
C CYS A 448 -15.01 5.72 -6.71
N VAL A 449 -15.79 5.78 -7.77
CA VAL A 449 -15.45 6.45 -9.03
C VAL A 449 -16.54 7.46 -9.40
N LYS A 450 -16.13 8.60 -9.93
CA LYS A 450 -17.05 9.57 -10.53
C LYS A 450 -17.46 9.08 -11.92
N THR A 451 -18.74 9.08 -12.21
CA THR A 451 -19.32 8.72 -13.52
C THR A 451 -20.20 9.86 -14.00
N GLU A 452 -20.65 9.84 -15.25
CA GLU A 452 -21.58 10.84 -15.80
C GLU A 452 -22.92 10.86 -15.03
N SER A 453 -23.35 9.72 -14.50
CA SER A 453 -24.60 9.59 -13.72
C SER A 453 -24.43 9.85 -12.21
N GLY A 454 -23.24 10.26 -11.73
CA GLY A 454 -22.95 10.48 -10.33
C GLY A 454 -21.77 9.65 -9.81
N GLU A 455 -21.72 9.41 -8.52
CA GLU A 455 -20.68 8.63 -7.87
C GLU A 455 -21.12 7.15 -7.74
N ARG A 456 -20.24 6.24 -8.14
CA ARG A 456 -20.42 4.79 -7.96
C ARG A 456 -19.39 4.24 -7.00
N CYS A 457 -19.84 3.59 -5.92
CA CYS A 457 -18.98 3.03 -4.88
C CYS A 457 -19.15 1.50 -4.78
N LYS A 458 -18.03 0.78 -4.62
CA LYS A 458 -17.99 -0.66 -4.38
C LYS A 458 -17.14 -0.98 -3.17
N VAL A 459 -17.54 -1.97 -2.37
CA VAL A 459 -16.68 -2.52 -1.30
C VAL A 459 -15.54 -3.29 -1.96
N ALA A 460 -14.30 -2.93 -1.68
CA ALA A 460 -13.16 -3.53 -2.32
C ALA A 460 -11.93 -3.54 -1.40
N ILE A 461 -11.30 -4.71 -1.28
CA ILE A 461 -10.00 -4.82 -0.63
C ILE A 461 -8.97 -3.94 -1.35
N GLN A 462 -7.97 -3.50 -0.61
CA GLN A 462 -6.84 -2.74 -1.12
C GLN A 462 -5.58 -3.22 -0.42
N THR A 463 -5.10 -4.43 -0.78
CA THR A 463 -3.83 -4.96 -0.26
C THR A 463 -2.72 -3.97 -0.55
N ASN A 464 -2.20 -3.36 0.51
CA ASN A 464 -1.35 -2.19 0.40
C ASN A 464 0.13 -2.57 0.41
N ASN A 465 0.58 -3.23 1.47
CA ASN A 465 1.96 -3.65 1.60
C ASN A 465 2.05 -5.13 1.97
N VAL A 466 3.22 -5.68 1.69
CA VAL A 466 3.61 -7.03 2.02
C VAL A 466 4.99 -7.02 2.69
N GLU A 467 5.19 -7.89 3.66
CA GLU A 467 6.49 -8.15 4.26
C GLU A 467 6.65 -9.64 4.56
N VAL A 468 7.87 -10.11 4.71
CA VAL A 468 8.17 -11.49 5.08
C VAL A 468 9.06 -11.54 6.31
N ASP A 469 8.88 -12.56 7.17
CA ASP A 469 9.76 -12.78 8.29
C ASP A 469 10.83 -13.85 8.01
N ASP A 470 11.78 -14.01 8.93
CA ASP A 470 12.89 -14.96 8.79
C ASP A 470 12.45 -16.42 8.83
N ARG A 471 11.20 -16.71 9.20
CA ARG A 471 10.57 -18.04 9.14
C ARG A 471 9.96 -18.33 7.77
N GLY A 472 9.85 -17.32 6.90
CA GLY A 472 9.26 -17.40 5.57
C GLY A 472 7.74 -17.14 5.54
N TYR A 473 7.14 -16.68 6.62
CA TYR A 473 5.74 -16.27 6.61
C TYR A 473 5.57 -14.91 5.94
N VAL A 474 4.48 -14.77 5.20
CA VAL A 474 4.16 -13.57 4.41
C VAL A 474 3.03 -12.82 5.11
N TYR A 475 3.26 -11.55 5.36
CA TYR A 475 2.32 -10.65 6.05
C TYR A 475 1.82 -9.61 5.07
N ILE A 476 0.52 -9.55 4.86
CA ILE A 476 -0.10 -8.53 4.04
C ILE A 476 -1.07 -7.69 4.86
N VAL A 477 -1.12 -6.40 4.56
CA VAL A 477 -2.02 -5.45 5.21
C VAL A 477 -2.84 -4.70 4.18
N ASP A 478 -4.00 -4.22 4.61
CA ASP A 478 -4.99 -3.65 3.71
C ASP A 478 -5.36 -2.21 4.11
N ARG A 479 -5.30 -1.27 3.14
CA ARG A 479 -5.65 0.13 3.38
C ARG A 479 -7.16 0.42 3.31
N ALA A 480 -7.95 -0.59 2.96
CA ALA A 480 -9.42 -0.51 2.99
C ALA A 480 -10.00 -1.20 4.24
N ASN A 481 -9.25 -1.21 5.34
CA ASN A 481 -9.68 -1.68 6.66
C ASN A 481 -9.94 -3.20 6.77
N THR A 482 -9.46 -4.00 5.82
CA THR A 482 -9.67 -5.45 5.79
C THR A 482 -8.80 -6.20 6.80
N GLY A 483 -7.78 -5.54 7.39
CA GLY A 483 -6.90 -6.13 8.41
C GLY A 483 -5.57 -6.64 7.87
N MET A 484 -4.91 -7.50 8.68
CA MET A 484 -3.64 -8.16 8.36
C MET A 484 -3.87 -9.67 8.19
N HIS A 485 -3.33 -10.24 7.13
CA HIS A 485 -3.35 -11.69 6.87
C HIS A 485 -1.92 -12.24 6.92
N ILE A 486 -1.76 -13.40 7.54
CA ILE A 486 -0.49 -14.13 7.62
C ILE A 486 -0.60 -15.36 6.76
N LEU A 487 0.31 -15.50 5.81
CA LEU A 487 0.25 -16.49 4.74
C LEU A 487 1.51 -17.35 4.73
N GLU A 488 1.40 -18.52 4.14
CA GLU A 488 2.50 -19.41 3.80
C GLU A 488 2.48 -19.69 2.30
N LEU A 489 3.65 -19.54 1.64
CA LEU A 489 3.83 -19.96 0.25
C LEU A 489 4.04 -21.46 0.22
N GLY A 490 3.32 -22.18 -0.64
CA GLY A 490 3.54 -23.60 -0.90
C GLY A 490 4.93 -23.88 -1.46
N ARG A 491 5.49 -25.03 -1.09
CA ARG A 491 6.81 -25.49 -1.54
C ARG A 491 6.75 -26.12 -2.94
#